data_fe90a4c74a7237c1a52feb9479051b5e
#
_entry.id   fe90a4c74a7237c1a52feb9479051b5e
#
_cell.length_a   1.000
_cell.length_b   1.000
_cell.length_c   1.000
_cell.angle_alpha   90.00
_cell.angle_beta   90.00
_cell.angle_gamma   90.00
#
_symmetry.space_group_name_H-M   'P 1'
#
loop_
_entity.id
_entity.type
_entity.pdbx_description
1 polymer ?
#
loop_
_entity_poly.entity_id
_entity_poly.type
_entity_poly.pdbx_seq_one_letter_code
_entity_poly.pdbx_strand_id
1 'polypeptide(L)'
;MSVAAARTPAQYEERLQRYVFERSEEARVVRVGEKETSEQAAIVERYADLFTREQIDVLCEAEDDAEVDERERLYRLRKACESGIVTAELAEREDELENAILAAGVTFRGEEMPLRNAQAKLAVLDSYADREELGEIHAQASARFNDDRLELLRAGEELESELSGEPDPVARSAEEKGISLQELERTLAAASERSTGAYERLKKHWFERLLGPDREPVPASFHTAYLRRLSPLDSTYTKEQAIPVCMATLQLLGFDLENEPNIRLDVEDRPQKSPRACVIASDPPSVVHLITRAQGGVHDYQAFLHEAGHALHYAGVDPGLSYTFRKLSRDHALTEIYSYILEAISREPAWHADHFGLDEETARENAEATVFLEALLYRRYTAKLQFELDFWARFADDGGTPGGYSEKLTAATGIAYRADAYLADMDSGFYSADYLRAWIRSAQLRNYLADEFGEDWWRSSATGDRLRELFREGTRPTSEEIAARLGFDALDTAPLLSELGG
;
A
#
# COMPACT_ATOMS: atom_id res chain seq x y z
N MET A 1 -17.40 -19.84 31.69
CA MET A 1 -17.83 -19.95 30.28
C MET A 1 -17.27 -21.25 29.74
N SER A 2 -18.04 -22.07 29.03
CA SER A 2 -17.50 -23.28 28.38
C SER A 2 -16.59 -22.83 27.26
N VAL A 3 -15.30 -23.17 27.32
CA VAL A 3 -14.37 -22.96 26.22
C VAL A 3 -14.94 -23.68 25.01
N ALA A 4 -15.24 -22.95 23.93
CA ALA A 4 -15.70 -23.58 22.68
C ALA A 4 -14.55 -24.49 22.18
N ALA A 5 -14.87 -25.74 21.83
CA ALA A 5 -13.89 -26.65 21.30
C ALA A 5 -13.27 -26.07 20.01
N ALA A 6 -11.96 -26.22 19.85
CA ALA A 6 -11.26 -25.83 18.63
C ALA A 6 -11.89 -26.48 17.38
N ARG A 7 -11.86 -25.78 16.26
CA ARG A 7 -12.51 -26.19 15.01
C ARG A 7 -11.55 -26.97 14.14
N THR A 8 -12.07 -27.86 13.31
CA THR A 8 -11.28 -28.40 12.20
C THR A 8 -10.85 -27.26 11.26
N PRO A 9 -9.72 -27.41 10.52
CA PRO A 9 -9.27 -26.35 9.59
C PRO A 9 -10.34 -25.86 8.62
N ALA A 10 -11.19 -26.76 8.07
CA ALA A 10 -12.27 -26.38 7.16
C ALA A 10 -13.38 -25.56 7.87
N GLN A 11 -13.77 -25.94 9.09
CA GLN A 11 -14.73 -25.18 9.88
C GLN A 11 -14.19 -23.82 10.32
N TYR A 12 -12.90 -23.75 10.61
CA TYR A 12 -12.20 -22.52 10.95
C TYR A 12 -12.20 -21.56 9.76
N GLU A 13 -11.79 -22.03 8.55
CA GLU A 13 -11.75 -21.23 7.33
C GLU A 13 -13.14 -20.67 6.96
N GLU A 14 -14.20 -21.48 7.04
CA GLU A 14 -15.58 -21.02 6.79
C GLU A 14 -16.01 -19.91 7.76
N ARG A 15 -15.65 -20.04 9.04
CA ARG A 15 -16.00 -19.04 10.04
C ARG A 15 -15.14 -17.78 9.93
N LEU A 16 -13.86 -17.94 9.58
CA LEU A 16 -12.96 -16.83 9.28
C LEU A 16 -13.44 -16.02 8.08
N GLN A 17 -13.91 -16.67 7.01
CA GLN A 17 -14.52 -16.01 5.86
C GLN A 17 -15.68 -15.11 6.27
N ARG A 18 -16.59 -15.60 7.14
CA ARG A 18 -17.71 -14.80 7.65
C ARG A 18 -17.25 -13.60 8.48
N TYR A 19 -16.28 -13.82 9.35
CA TYR A 19 -15.68 -12.75 10.15
C TYR A 19 -15.06 -11.66 9.28
N VAL A 20 -14.23 -12.04 8.33
CA VAL A 20 -13.59 -11.09 7.41
C VAL A 20 -14.60 -10.36 6.55
N PHE A 21 -15.67 -11.05 6.10
CA PHE A 21 -16.76 -10.42 5.36
C PHE A 21 -17.47 -9.35 6.18
N GLU A 22 -17.89 -9.66 7.41
CA GLU A 22 -18.58 -8.71 8.27
C GLU A 22 -17.71 -7.51 8.61
N ARG A 23 -16.42 -7.72 8.91
CA ARG A 23 -15.46 -6.64 9.15
C ARG A 23 -15.26 -5.75 7.93
N SER A 24 -15.16 -6.36 6.76
CA SER A 24 -14.96 -5.64 5.49
C SER A 24 -16.19 -4.78 5.15
N GLU A 25 -17.39 -5.30 5.32
CA GLU A 25 -18.62 -4.53 5.07
C GLU A 25 -18.80 -3.40 6.10
N GLU A 26 -18.45 -3.61 7.36
CA GLU A 26 -18.44 -2.55 8.36
C GLU A 26 -17.42 -1.44 8.00
N ALA A 27 -16.21 -1.83 7.62
CA ALA A 27 -15.21 -0.86 7.16
C ALA A 27 -15.70 -0.09 5.91
N ARG A 28 -16.39 -0.76 4.99
CA ARG A 28 -16.98 -0.13 3.80
C ARG A 28 -17.98 0.96 4.16
N VAL A 29 -18.98 0.66 4.99
CA VAL A 29 -20.07 1.61 5.30
C VAL A 29 -19.55 2.85 6.02
N VAL A 30 -18.54 2.70 6.89
CA VAL A 30 -17.86 3.82 7.53
C VAL A 30 -17.07 4.63 6.49
N ARG A 31 -16.32 3.96 5.62
CA ARG A 31 -15.46 4.59 4.63
C ARG A 31 -16.22 5.41 3.60
N VAL A 32 -17.37 4.92 3.15
CA VAL A 32 -18.22 5.63 2.19
C VAL A 32 -19.11 6.68 2.83
N GLY A 33 -19.07 6.84 4.16
CA GLY A 33 -19.83 7.83 4.91
C GLY A 33 -21.32 7.48 5.10
N GLU A 34 -21.67 6.20 4.95
CA GLU A 34 -23.02 5.69 5.26
C GLU A 34 -23.22 5.53 6.78
N LYS A 35 -22.11 5.45 7.54
CA LYS A 35 -22.06 5.29 8.98
C LYS A 35 -21.01 6.21 9.59
N GLU A 36 -21.32 6.89 10.69
CA GLU A 36 -20.43 7.85 11.34
C GLU A 36 -19.46 7.22 12.35
N THR A 37 -19.85 6.05 12.89
CA THR A 37 -19.08 5.33 13.91
C THR A 37 -18.85 3.89 13.50
N SER A 38 -17.68 3.36 13.82
CA SER A 38 -17.32 1.97 13.60
C SER A 38 -17.85 1.05 14.69
N GLU A 39 -18.35 -0.12 14.31
CA GLU A 39 -18.70 -1.22 15.22
C GLU A 39 -17.74 -2.42 15.08
N GLN A 40 -16.50 -2.17 14.65
CA GLN A 40 -15.48 -3.22 14.49
C GLN A 40 -15.26 -4.01 15.78
N ALA A 41 -15.18 -3.34 16.94
CA ALA A 41 -15.00 -4.00 18.22
C ALA A 41 -16.12 -4.99 18.55
N ALA A 42 -17.37 -4.64 18.26
CA ALA A 42 -18.51 -5.54 18.47
C ALA A 42 -18.48 -6.78 17.57
N ILE A 43 -17.91 -6.65 16.35
CA ILE A 43 -17.70 -7.79 15.45
C ILE A 43 -16.57 -8.66 16.02
N VAL A 44 -15.45 -8.09 16.44
CA VAL A 44 -14.34 -8.82 17.05
C VAL A 44 -14.82 -9.61 18.27
N GLU A 45 -15.58 -9.00 19.17
CA GLU A 45 -16.14 -9.66 20.35
C GLU A 45 -17.05 -10.85 19.98
N ARG A 46 -17.90 -10.71 18.95
CA ARG A 46 -18.79 -11.78 18.47
C ARG A 46 -18.03 -12.99 17.94
N TYR A 47 -16.82 -12.80 17.46
CA TYR A 47 -15.94 -13.83 16.90
C TYR A 47 -14.73 -14.15 17.78
N ALA A 48 -14.72 -13.73 19.06
CA ALA A 48 -13.61 -13.97 19.98
C ALA A 48 -13.29 -15.47 20.15
N ASP A 49 -14.27 -16.35 19.94
CA ASP A 49 -14.09 -17.80 19.94
C ASP A 49 -13.32 -18.35 18.73
N LEU A 50 -12.99 -17.52 17.76
CA LEU A 50 -12.24 -17.88 16.57
C LEU A 50 -10.71 -17.80 16.79
N PHE A 51 -10.27 -16.89 17.65
CA PHE A 51 -8.87 -16.53 17.83
C PHE A 51 -8.39 -17.02 19.20
N THR A 52 -7.97 -18.29 19.25
CA THR A 52 -7.52 -18.95 20.49
C THR A 52 -6.23 -19.73 20.29
N ARG A 53 -5.44 -19.92 21.35
CA ARG A 53 -4.21 -20.72 21.28
C ARG A 53 -4.50 -22.19 20.93
N GLU A 54 -5.60 -22.74 21.42
CA GLU A 54 -6.04 -24.10 21.09
C GLU A 54 -6.34 -24.24 19.59
N GLN A 55 -6.82 -23.16 18.94
CA GLN A 55 -7.04 -23.19 17.50
C GLN A 55 -5.72 -23.14 16.72
N ILE A 56 -4.71 -22.42 17.21
CA ILE A 56 -3.35 -22.45 16.65
C ILE A 56 -2.79 -23.87 16.73
N ASP A 57 -2.90 -24.54 17.88
CA ASP A 57 -2.39 -25.92 18.08
C ASP A 57 -3.01 -26.89 17.06
N VAL A 58 -4.35 -26.82 16.85
CA VAL A 58 -5.03 -27.67 15.86
C VAL A 58 -4.55 -27.39 14.42
N LEU A 59 -4.28 -26.11 14.09
CA LEU A 59 -3.77 -25.74 12.76
C LEU A 59 -2.31 -26.19 12.58
N CYS A 60 -1.45 -26.08 13.60
CA CYS A 60 -0.07 -26.59 13.59
C CYS A 60 -0.03 -28.11 13.39
N GLU A 61 -0.81 -28.88 14.18
CA GLU A 61 -0.88 -30.34 14.03
C GLU A 61 -1.30 -30.75 12.62
N ALA A 62 -2.28 -30.04 12.04
CA ALA A 62 -2.73 -30.32 10.67
C ALA A 62 -1.69 -29.91 9.61
N GLU A 63 -0.93 -28.83 9.85
CA GLU A 63 0.13 -28.33 8.96
C GLU A 63 1.30 -29.32 8.87
N ASP A 64 1.70 -29.94 9.99
CA ASP A 64 2.82 -30.89 10.06
C ASP A 64 2.58 -32.13 9.19
N ASP A 65 1.35 -32.62 9.12
CA ASP A 65 0.95 -33.82 8.40
C ASP A 65 0.56 -33.56 6.92
N ALA A 66 0.55 -32.27 6.47
CA ALA A 66 -0.04 -31.87 5.21
C ALA A 66 0.95 -31.94 4.03
N GLU A 67 0.42 -32.20 2.82
CA GLU A 67 1.11 -32.01 1.54
C GLU A 67 1.30 -30.51 1.24
N VAL A 68 2.18 -30.17 0.27
CA VAL A 68 2.69 -28.81 0.05
C VAL A 68 1.60 -27.73 -0.06
N ASP A 69 0.61 -27.91 -0.95
CA ASP A 69 -0.45 -26.91 -1.17
C ASP A 69 -1.36 -26.77 0.07
N GLU A 70 -1.66 -27.88 0.72
CA GLU A 70 -2.47 -27.89 1.94
C GLU A 70 -1.71 -27.32 3.13
N ARG A 71 -0.39 -27.57 3.22
CA ARG A 71 0.48 -26.98 4.22
C ARG A 71 0.49 -25.45 4.11
N GLU A 72 0.63 -24.92 2.90
CA GLU A 72 0.57 -23.47 2.67
C GLU A 72 -0.77 -22.87 3.07
N ARG A 73 -1.90 -23.53 2.78
CA ARG A 73 -3.22 -23.12 3.20
C ARG A 73 -3.34 -23.05 4.73
N LEU A 74 -2.88 -24.12 5.41
CA LEU A 74 -2.93 -24.23 6.87
C LEU A 74 -2.01 -23.19 7.54
N TYR A 75 -0.82 -22.98 7.01
CA TYR A 75 0.08 -21.92 7.44
C TYR A 75 -0.60 -20.55 7.44
N ARG A 76 -1.26 -20.17 6.34
CA ARG A 76 -1.97 -18.88 6.24
C ARG A 76 -3.15 -18.79 7.20
N LEU A 77 -3.87 -19.87 7.42
CA LEU A 77 -4.95 -19.91 8.43
C LEU A 77 -4.40 -19.74 9.84
N ARG A 78 -3.27 -20.38 10.15
CA ARG A 78 -2.58 -20.21 11.44
C ARG A 78 -2.13 -18.78 11.65
N LYS A 79 -1.47 -18.17 10.65
CA LYS A 79 -1.08 -16.75 10.70
C LYS A 79 -2.26 -15.81 10.87
N ALA A 80 -3.39 -16.09 10.22
CA ALA A 80 -4.62 -15.32 10.42
C ALA A 80 -5.18 -15.48 11.86
N CYS A 81 -5.01 -16.67 12.49
CA CYS A 81 -5.38 -16.86 13.87
C CYS A 81 -4.45 -16.10 14.85
N GLU A 82 -3.14 -16.18 14.64
CA GLU A 82 -2.13 -15.45 15.41
C GLU A 82 -2.39 -13.94 15.37
N SER A 83 -2.52 -13.37 14.16
CA SER A 83 -2.85 -11.96 13.96
C SER A 83 -4.20 -11.56 14.59
N GLY A 84 -5.19 -12.46 14.55
CA GLY A 84 -6.49 -12.24 15.18
C GLY A 84 -6.43 -12.17 16.70
N ILE A 85 -5.54 -12.95 17.35
CA ILE A 85 -5.28 -12.86 18.79
C ILE A 85 -4.66 -11.50 19.11
N VAL A 86 -3.60 -11.08 18.38
CA VAL A 86 -2.93 -9.79 18.58
C VAL A 86 -3.93 -8.65 18.44
N THR A 87 -4.73 -8.66 17.35
CA THR A 87 -5.77 -7.65 17.12
C THR A 87 -6.79 -7.60 18.28
N ALA A 88 -7.22 -8.75 18.79
CA ALA A 88 -8.22 -8.77 19.86
C ALA A 88 -7.65 -8.24 21.20
N GLU A 89 -6.40 -8.55 21.51
CA GLU A 89 -5.73 -8.10 22.73
C GLU A 89 -5.38 -6.60 22.73
N LEU A 90 -5.13 -6.01 21.54
CA LEU A 90 -4.74 -4.61 21.41
C LEU A 90 -5.91 -3.68 21.05
N ALA A 91 -7.07 -4.20 20.66
CA ALA A 91 -8.19 -3.44 20.10
C ALA A 91 -8.61 -2.22 20.93
N GLU A 92 -8.68 -2.34 22.25
CA GLU A 92 -9.05 -1.23 23.14
C GLU A 92 -8.03 -0.10 23.10
N ARG A 93 -6.74 -0.42 23.14
CA ARG A 93 -5.65 0.57 23.08
C ARG A 93 -5.52 1.21 21.71
N GLU A 94 -5.72 0.44 20.64
CA GLU A 94 -5.75 0.95 19.27
C GLU A 94 -6.90 1.94 19.07
N ASP A 95 -8.10 1.60 19.55
CA ASP A 95 -9.27 2.47 19.50
C ASP A 95 -9.06 3.75 20.33
N GLU A 96 -8.47 3.66 21.52
CA GLU A 96 -8.13 4.82 22.35
C GLU A 96 -7.17 5.76 21.63
N LEU A 97 -6.10 5.24 21.05
CA LEU A 97 -5.12 6.05 20.30
C LEU A 97 -5.75 6.66 19.04
N GLU A 98 -6.49 5.88 18.25
CA GLU A 98 -7.15 6.37 17.04
C GLU A 98 -8.15 7.48 17.38
N ASN A 99 -8.97 7.28 18.39
CA ASN A 99 -9.94 8.29 18.84
C ASN A 99 -9.25 9.57 19.35
N ALA A 100 -8.13 9.44 20.06
CA ALA A 100 -7.34 10.59 20.51
C ALA A 100 -6.77 11.38 19.31
N ILE A 101 -6.25 10.70 18.29
CA ILE A 101 -5.76 11.33 17.06
C ILE A 101 -6.92 11.98 16.28
N LEU A 102 -8.07 11.33 16.19
CA LEU A 102 -9.25 11.86 15.50
C LEU A 102 -9.81 13.11 16.19
N ALA A 103 -9.78 13.15 17.52
CA ALA A 103 -10.20 14.30 18.31
C ALA A 103 -9.19 15.45 18.30
N ALA A 104 -7.94 15.19 17.90
CA ALA A 104 -6.89 16.20 17.88
C ALA A 104 -7.14 17.26 16.83
N GLY A 105 -6.91 18.52 17.22
CA GLY A 105 -7.01 19.69 16.35
C GLY A 105 -5.74 20.52 16.36
N VAL A 106 -5.63 21.35 15.36
CA VAL A 106 -4.57 22.36 15.22
C VAL A 106 -5.18 23.73 14.86
N THR A 107 -4.50 24.79 15.23
CA THR A 107 -4.87 26.14 14.83
C THR A 107 -3.84 26.69 13.84
N PHE A 108 -4.31 27.06 12.65
CA PHE A 108 -3.50 27.67 11.61
C PHE A 108 -4.11 29.01 11.22
N ARG A 109 -3.37 30.12 11.44
CA ARG A 109 -3.80 31.50 11.13
C ARG A 109 -5.16 31.89 11.73
N GLY A 110 -5.44 31.37 12.92
CA GLY A 110 -6.70 31.65 13.63
C GLY A 110 -7.88 30.76 13.23
N GLU A 111 -7.69 29.82 12.28
CA GLU A 111 -8.66 28.80 11.92
C GLU A 111 -8.33 27.51 12.67
N GLU A 112 -9.28 26.99 13.43
CA GLU A 112 -9.18 25.66 14.05
C GLU A 112 -9.61 24.58 13.06
N MET A 113 -8.85 23.49 12.99
CA MET A 113 -9.17 22.35 12.12
C MET A 113 -8.71 21.03 12.73
N PRO A 114 -9.37 19.90 12.41
CA PRO A 114 -8.89 18.56 12.77
C PRO A 114 -7.49 18.29 12.21
N LEU A 115 -6.67 17.55 12.96
CA LEU A 115 -5.29 17.21 12.57
C LEU A 115 -5.21 16.57 11.18
N ARG A 116 -6.12 15.64 10.86
CA ARG A 116 -6.23 15.01 9.54
C ARG A 116 -6.48 16.00 8.39
N ASN A 117 -7.25 17.07 8.66
CA ASN A 117 -7.55 18.09 7.65
C ASN A 117 -6.35 18.99 7.40
N ALA A 118 -5.50 19.23 8.41
CA ALA A 118 -4.25 19.96 8.26
C ALA A 118 -3.30 19.23 7.30
N GLN A 119 -3.18 17.91 7.41
CA GLN A 119 -2.39 17.10 6.48
C GLN A 119 -2.93 17.18 5.04
N ALA A 120 -4.24 17.05 4.85
CA ALA A 120 -4.85 17.20 3.53
C ALA A 120 -4.65 18.61 2.93
N LYS A 121 -4.71 19.64 3.78
CA LYS A 121 -4.53 21.04 3.36
C LYS A 121 -3.10 21.31 2.86
N LEU A 122 -2.08 20.60 3.35
CA LEU A 122 -0.70 20.70 2.85
C LEU A 122 -0.57 20.37 1.36
N ALA A 123 -1.41 19.48 0.82
CA ALA A 123 -1.39 19.12 -0.59
C ALA A 123 -1.90 20.22 -1.53
N VAL A 124 -2.70 21.19 -1.00
CA VAL A 124 -3.40 22.19 -1.82
C VAL A 124 -2.99 23.63 -1.51
N LEU A 125 -2.11 23.85 -0.55
CA LEU A 125 -1.59 25.20 -0.26
C LEU A 125 -0.51 25.59 -1.27
N ASP A 126 -0.74 26.64 -2.06
CA ASP A 126 0.24 27.10 -3.07
C ASP A 126 1.45 27.79 -2.45
N SER A 127 1.27 28.47 -1.32
CA SER A 127 2.36 29.17 -0.64
C SER A 127 3.31 28.22 0.06
N TYR A 128 4.58 28.26 -0.33
CA TYR A 128 5.66 27.47 0.30
C TYR A 128 5.75 27.75 1.82
N ALA A 129 5.75 29.04 2.22
CA ALA A 129 5.85 29.44 3.61
C ALA A 129 4.64 28.98 4.43
N ASP A 130 3.43 28.97 3.83
CA ASP A 130 2.23 28.48 4.49
C ASP A 130 2.28 26.98 4.73
N ARG A 131 2.85 26.22 3.77
CA ARG A 131 3.09 24.79 3.96
C ARG A 131 4.11 24.52 5.05
N GLU A 132 5.18 25.33 5.16
CA GLU A 132 6.15 25.20 6.25
C GLU A 132 5.50 25.46 7.62
N GLU A 133 4.76 26.56 7.76
CA GLU A 133 4.07 26.91 9.01
C GLU A 133 3.06 25.82 9.42
N LEU A 134 2.17 25.43 8.51
CA LEU A 134 1.17 24.38 8.80
C LEU A 134 1.81 23.01 9.01
N GLY A 135 2.84 22.68 8.24
CA GLY A 135 3.57 21.43 8.34
C GLY A 135 4.26 21.25 9.69
N GLU A 136 4.88 22.31 10.19
CA GLU A 136 5.50 22.28 11.51
C GLU A 136 4.46 22.12 12.64
N ILE A 137 3.34 22.83 12.55
CA ILE A 137 2.22 22.71 13.49
C ILE A 137 1.67 21.28 13.49
N HIS A 138 1.43 20.71 12.29
CA HIS A 138 0.94 19.35 12.14
C HIS A 138 1.93 18.32 12.71
N ALA A 139 3.22 18.43 12.38
CA ALA A 139 4.25 17.50 12.82
C ALA A 139 4.37 17.48 14.36
N GLN A 140 4.39 18.66 15.00
CA GLN A 140 4.42 18.77 16.46
C GLN A 140 3.17 18.16 17.11
N ALA A 141 1.98 18.37 16.53
CA ALA A 141 0.74 17.80 17.04
C ALA A 141 0.72 16.26 16.88
N SER A 142 1.21 15.74 15.77
CA SER A 142 1.31 14.29 15.52
C SER A 142 2.31 13.59 16.45
N ALA A 143 3.45 14.22 16.73
CA ALA A 143 4.49 13.67 17.60
C ALA A 143 4.06 13.47 19.06
N ARG A 144 2.99 14.16 19.51
CA ARG A 144 2.46 13.99 20.88
C ARG A 144 1.94 12.58 21.17
N PHE A 145 1.63 11.83 20.13
CA PHE A 145 1.11 10.46 20.23
C PHE A 145 2.21 9.39 20.13
N ASN A 146 3.49 9.79 20.12
CA ASN A 146 4.57 8.83 19.92
C ASN A 146 4.75 7.87 21.10
N ASP A 147 4.52 8.33 22.33
CA ASP A 147 4.61 7.46 23.49
C ASP A 147 3.55 6.34 23.41
N ASP A 148 2.31 6.69 23.10
CA ASP A 148 1.21 5.72 22.94
C ASP A 148 1.47 4.76 21.75
N ARG A 149 1.98 5.27 20.61
CA ARG A 149 2.38 4.44 19.47
C ARG A 149 3.47 3.45 19.84
N LEU A 150 4.47 3.89 20.62
CA LEU A 150 5.58 3.03 21.04
C LEU A 150 5.12 1.97 22.03
N GLU A 151 4.20 2.30 22.94
CA GLU A 151 3.61 1.33 23.86
C GLU A 151 2.80 0.26 23.11
N LEU A 152 2.01 0.64 22.12
CA LEU A 152 1.29 -0.29 21.26
C LEU A 152 2.24 -1.19 20.47
N LEU A 153 3.29 -0.61 19.88
CA LEU A 153 4.29 -1.36 19.13
C LEU A 153 4.99 -2.41 20.01
N ARG A 154 5.36 -2.05 21.24
CA ARG A 154 5.98 -2.97 22.20
C ARG A 154 5.02 -4.10 22.60
N ALA A 155 3.77 -3.77 22.89
CA ALA A 155 2.78 -4.75 23.27
C ALA A 155 2.47 -5.73 22.12
N GLY A 156 2.39 -5.23 20.88
CA GLY A 156 2.23 -6.06 19.68
C GLY A 156 3.40 -7.00 19.47
N GLU A 157 4.63 -6.47 19.56
CA GLU A 157 5.86 -7.25 19.42
C GLU A 157 6.00 -8.36 20.46
N GLU A 158 5.65 -8.08 21.72
CA GLU A 158 5.67 -9.09 22.80
C GLU A 158 4.70 -10.23 22.51
N LEU A 159 3.47 -9.92 22.06
CA LEU A 159 2.47 -10.91 21.69
C LEU A 159 2.88 -11.74 20.48
N GLU A 160 3.37 -11.09 19.41
CA GLU A 160 3.82 -11.76 18.20
C GLU A 160 5.01 -12.71 18.48
N SER A 161 5.97 -12.27 19.31
CA SER A 161 7.10 -13.08 19.75
C SER A 161 6.63 -14.30 20.54
N GLU A 162 5.67 -14.12 21.48
CA GLU A 162 5.10 -15.20 22.27
C GLU A 162 4.35 -16.22 21.40
N LEU A 163 3.53 -15.75 20.46
CA LEU A 163 2.69 -16.60 19.59
C LEU A 163 3.51 -17.40 18.58
N SER A 164 4.51 -16.78 17.98
CA SER A 164 5.37 -17.41 16.96
C SER A 164 6.50 -18.26 17.56
N GLY A 165 6.92 -17.96 18.79
CA GLY A 165 8.11 -18.54 19.39
C GLY A 165 9.44 -18.00 18.86
N GLU A 166 9.40 -17.02 17.93
CA GLU A 166 10.57 -16.35 17.36
C GLU A 166 10.69 -14.92 17.91
N PRO A 167 11.70 -14.63 18.73
CA PRO A 167 11.85 -13.31 19.35
C PRO A 167 12.41 -12.24 18.41
N ASP A 168 13.02 -12.60 17.27
CA ASP A 168 13.56 -11.64 16.31
C ASP A 168 12.48 -11.24 15.30
N PRO A 169 11.99 -9.96 15.32
CA PRO A 169 10.97 -9.50 14.40
C PRO A 169 11.42 -9.51 12.93
N VAL A 170 12.73 -9.38 12.68
CA VAL A 170 13.27 -9.46 11.32
C VAL A 170 13.23 -10.91 10.81
N ALA A 171 13.59 -11.87 11.65
CA ALA A 171 13.53 -13.29 11.32
C ALA A 171 12.07 -13.75 11.09
N ARG A 172 11.14 -13.33 11.97
CA ARG A 172 9.71 -13.60 11.84
C ARG A 172 9.14 -13.11 10.50
N SER A 173 9.39 -11.83 10.18
CA SER A 173 8.89 -11.24 8.93
C SER A 173 9.56 -11.84 7.70
N ALA A 174 10.84 -12.22 7.77
CA ALA A 174 11.54 -12.89 6.69
C ALA A 174 10.95 -14.28 6.42
N GLU A 175 10.64 -15.05 7.46
CA GLU A 175 9.97 -16.35 7.35
C GLU A 175 8.57 -16.20 6.75
N GLU A 176 7.76 -15.26 7.25
CA GLU A 176 6.41 -15.02 6.80
C GLU A 176 6.35 -14.67 5.31
N LYS A 177 7.23 -13.78 4.87
CA LYS A 177 7.36 -13.37 3.47
C LYS A 177 8.08 -14.40 2.59
N GLY A 178 8.81 -15.34 3.18
CA GLY A 178 9.62 -16.34 2.47
C GLY A 178 10.83 -15.73 1.75
N ILE A 179 11.42 -14.64 2.26
CA ILE A 179 12.53 -13.91 1.66
C ILE A 179 13.62 -13.54 2.67
N SER A 180 14.79 -13.15 2.18
CA SER A 180 15.81 -12.46 3.00
C SER A 180 15.63 -10.94 2.88
N LEU A 181 15.18 -10.30 3.97
CA LEU A 181 15.02 -8.84 4.04
C LEU A 181 16.36 -8.12 3.85
N GLN A 182 17.46 -8.68 4.37
CA GLN A 182 18.80 -8.12 4.23
C GLN A 182 19.34 -8.24 2.79
N GLU A 183 18.99 -9.31 2.07
CA GLU A 183 19.37 -9.45 0.66
C GLU A 183 18.58 -8.49 -0.22
N LEU A 184 17.28 -8.36 0.04
CA LEU A 184 16.42 -7.37 -0.61
C LEU A 184 16.97 -5.96 -0.40
N GLU A 185 17.27 -5.58 0.85
CA GLU A 185 17.83 -4.26 1.19
C GLU A 185 19.11 -3.98 0.42
N ARG A 186 20.09 -4.90 0.43
CA ARG A 186 21.36 -4.73 -0.29
C ARG A 186 21.15 -4.57 -1.81
N THR A 187 20.24 -5.32 -2.39
CA THR A 187 19.90 -5.23 -3.82
C THR A 187 19.30 -3.87 -4.17
N LEU A 188 18.37 -3.38 -3.33
CA LEU A 188 17.71 -2.10 -3.52
C LEU A 188 18.67 -0.91 -3.28
N ALA A 189 19.57 -1.02 -2.31
CA ALA A 189 20.62 -0.02 -2.07
C ALA A 189 21.54 0.12 -3.30
N ALA A 190 22.00 -1.01 -3.85
CA ALA A 190 22.81 -1.03 -5.06
C ALA A 190 22.05 -0.47 -6.29
N ALA A 191 20.76 -0.76 -6.42
CA ALA A 191 19.91 -0.22 -7.47
C ALA A 191 19.72 1.31 -7.32
N SER A 192 19.50 1.77 -6.09
CA SER A 192 19.41 3.21 -5.78
C SER A 192 20.70 3.95 -6.11
N GLU A 193 21.86 3.37 -5.81
CA GLU A 193 23.16 3.96 -6.15
C GLU A 193 23.32 4.10 -7.67
N ARG A 194 23.01 3.05 -8.44
CA ARG A 194 23.08 3.07 -9.91
C ARG A 194 22.19 4.13 -10.56
N SER A 195 21.00 4.37 -10.00
CA SER A 195 20.03 5.37 -10.52
C SER A 195 20.26 6.79 -9.97
N THR A 196 21.26 7.03 -9.13
CA THR A 196 21.47 8.34 -8.46
C THR A 196 21.60 9.49 -9.46
N GLY A 197 22.38 9.31 -10.53
CA GLY A 197 22.56 10.37 -11.53
C GLY A 197 21.26 10.76 -12.26
N ALA A 198 20.41 9.80 -12.56
CA ALA A 198 19.12 10.04 -13.18
C ALA A 198 18.18 10.75 -12.19
N TYR A 199 18.09 10.24 -10.97
CA TYR A 199 17.25 10.83 -9.92
C TYR A 199 17.62 12.28 -9.61
N GLU A 200 18.92 12.60 -9.47
CA GLU A 200 19.37 13.97 -9.18
C GLU A 200 19.00 14.96 -10.30
N ARG A 201 19.02 14.53 -11.58
CA ARG A 201 18.54 15.35 -12.70
C ARG A 201 17.04 15.61 -12.61
N LEU A 202 16.22 14.56 -12.41
CA LEU A 202 14.77 14.66 -12.26
C LEU A 202 14.40 15.51 -11.04
N LYS A 203 15.02 15.25 -9.89
CA LYS A 203 14.80 15.98 -8.65
C LYS A 203 15.06 17.48 -8.83
N LYS A 204 16.20 17.85 -9.42
CA LYS A 204 16.54 19.26 -9.64
C LYS A 204 15.47 19.93 -10.50
N HIS A 205 15.12 19.34 -11.63
CA HIS A 205 14.12 19.88 -12.55
C HIS A 205 12.76 20.06 -11.86
N TRP A 206 12.24 19.00 -11.22
CA TRP A 206 10.89 19.02 -10.66
C TRP A 206 10.79 19.79 -9.34
N PHE A 207 11.86 19.84 -8.53
CA PHE A 207 11.86 20.70 -7.33
C PHE A 207 11.85 22.18 -7.71
N GLU A 208 12.66 22.60 -8.68
CA GLU A 208 12.65 23.96 -9.17
C GLU A 208 11.27 24.36 -9.73
N ARG A 209 10.65 23.46 -10.49
CA ARG A 209 9.33 23.71 -11.10
C ARG A 209 8.18 23.72 -10.08
N LEU A 210 8.17 22.82 -9.12
CA LEU A 210 7.05 22.64 -8.17
C LEU A 210 7.21 23.48 -6.91
N LEU A 211 8.43 23.65 -6.41
CA LEU A 211 8.70 24.36 -5.15
C LEU A 211 9.28 25.76 -5.36
N GLY A 212 9.78 26.04 -6.56
CA GLY A 212 10.47 27.27 -6.93
C GLY A 212 12.01 27.14 -6.90
N PRO A 213 12.72 28.04 -7.61
CA PRO A 213 14.17 27.99 -7.71
C PRO A 213 14.87 28.27 -6.37
N ASP A 214 16.09 27.76 -6.24
CA ASP A 214 17.02 28.06 -5.15
C ASP A 214 16.43 27.85 -3.74
N ARG A 215 15.67 26.74 -3.55
CA ARG A 215 15.15 26.36 -2.23
C ARG A 215 16.26 25.72 -1.39
N GLU A 216 16.99 26.58 -0.70
CA GLU A 216 17.89 26.25 0.39
C GLU A 216 17.27 26.76 1.72
N PRO A 217 17.27 25.95 2.77
CA PRO A 217 17.73 24.58 2.90
C PRO A 217 16.82 23.54 2.21
N VAL A 218 17.24 22.28 2.21
CA VAL A 218 16.51 21.13 1.68
C VAL A 218 15.02 21.19 2.11
N PRO A 219 14.04 21.06 1.18
CA PRO A 219 12.62 21.18 1.52
C PRO A 219 12.20 20.12 2.54
N ALA A 220 11.35 20.49 3.48
CA ALA A 220 10.87 19.59 4.51
C ALA A 220 9.83 18.58 3.99
N SER A 221 9.68 17.46 4.69
CA SER A 221 8.81 16.33 4.29
C SER A 221 7.33 16.70 4.15
N PHE A 222 6.86 17.75 4.81
CA PHE A 222 5.48 18.22 4.64
C PHE A 222 5.19 18.88 3.29
N HIS A 223 6.19 19.16 2.45
CA HIS A 223 6.01 19.53 1.04
C HIS A 223 5.72 18.33 0.14
N THR A 224 5.93 17.09 0.61
CA THR A 224 5.77 15.88 -0.20
C THR A 224 4.34 15.71 -0.73
N ALA A 225 3.32 16.05 0.07
CA ALA A 225 1.93 15.96 -0.36
C ALA A 225 1.64 16.91 -1.56
N TYR A 226 2.21 18.11 -1.55
CA TYR A 226 2.11 19.07 -2.65
C TYR A 226 2.88 18.60 -3.90
N LEU A 227 4.10 18.04 -3.71
CA LEU A 227 4.87 17.46 -4.80
C LEU A 227 4.10 16.32 -5.49
N ARG A 228 3.51 15.41 -4.72
CA ARG A 228 2.75 14.26 -5.24
C ARG A 228 1.50 14.66 -6.03
N ARG A 229 0.89 15.78 -5.70
CA ARG A 229 -0.29 16.28 -6.42
C ARG A 229 0.06 16.75 -7.84
N LEU A 230 1.30 17.22 -8.09
CA LEU A 230 1.68 17.85 -9.34
C LEU A 230 0.73 19.02 -9.71
N SER A 231 0.41 19.89 -8.75
CA SER A 231 -0.55 21.00 -8.90
C SER A 231 -0.45 21.81 -10.21
N PRO A 232 0.75 22.10 -10.76
CA PRO A 232 0.84 22.80 -12.05
C PRO A 232 0.15 22.08 -13.22
N LEU A 233 -0.16 20.81 -13.08
CA LEU A 233 -0.84 19.99 -14.10
C LEU A 233 -2.36 19.86 -13.87
N ASP A 234 -2.92 20.42 -12.78
CA ASP A 234 -4.34 20.29 -12.39
C ASP A 234 -5.31 20.73 -13.49
N SER A 235 -4.94 21.70 -14.33
CA SER A 235 -5.79 22.15 -15.43
C SER A 235 -5.97 21.11 -16.55
N THR A 236 -5.02 20.18 -16.67
CA THR A 236 -5.09 19.06 -17.62
C THR A 236 -5.85 17.89 -17.01
N TYR A 237 -5.58 17.57 -15.74
CA TYR A 237 -6.11 16.39 -15.05
C TYR A 237 -7.26 16.79 -14.13
N THR A 238 -8.42 17.08 -14.72
CA THR A 238 -9.59 17.54 -13.96
C THR A 238 -10.30 16.37 -13.26
N LYS A 239 -10.97 16.66 -12.17
CA LYS A 239 -11.71 15.65 -11.41
C LYS A 239 -12.88 15.03 -12.21
N GLU A 240 -13.49 15.82 -13.11
CA GLU A 240 -14.62 15.39 -13.93
C GLU A 240 -14.21 14.35 -14.97
N GLN A 241 -12.96 14.42 -15.43
CA GLN A 241 -12.43 13.50 -16.45
C GLN A 241 -11.79 12.24 -15.83
N ALA A 242 -11.47 12.23 -14.55
CA ALA A 242 -10.70 11.15 -13.93
C ALA A 242 -11.34 9.76 -14.15
N ILE A 243 -12.60 9.60 -13.79
CA ILE A 243 -13.31 8.32 -13.96
C ILE A 243 -13.50 7.96 -15.43
N PRO A 244 -14.05 8.84 -16.30
CA PRO A 244 -14.21 8.53 -17.74
C PRO A 244 -12.91 8.12 -18.44
N VAL A 245 -11.80 8.80 -18.19
CA VAL A 245 -10.49 8.48 -18.79
C VAL A 245 -9.98 7.13 -18.31
N CYS A 246 -10.02 6.87 -17.01
CA CYS A 246 -9.56 5.58 -16.46
C CYS A 246 -10.41 4.42 -16.98
N MET A 247 -11.73 4.59 -17.05
CA MET A 247 -12.63 3.57 -17.62
C MET A 247 -12.31 3.30 -19.10
N ALA A 248 -12.09 4.36 -19.90
CA ALA A 248 -11.68 4.22 -21.30
C ALA A 248 -10.32 3.52 -21.44
N THR A 249 -9.37 3.81 -20.55
CA THR A 249 -8.06 3.13 -20.48
C THR A 249 -8.23 1.62 -20.26
N LEU A 250 -9.05 1.24 -19.27
CA LEU A 250 -9.29 -0.17 -18.96
C LEU A 250 -10.03 -0.91 -20.08
N GLN A 251 -10.94 -0.22 -20.80
CA GLN A 251 -11.61 -0.80 -21.96
C GLN A 251 -10.65 -1.16 -23.10
N LEU A 252 -9.53 -0.44 -23.28
CA LEU A 252 -8.50 -0.80 -24.24
C LEU A 252 -7.85 -2.15 -23.91
N LEU A 253 -7.73 -2.48 -22.64
CA LEU A 253 -7.30 -3.79 -22.16
C LEU A 253 -8.42 -4.85 -22.17
N GLY A 254 -9.64 -4.47 -22.57
CA GLY A 254 -10.80 -5.35 -22.57
C GLY A 254 -11.46 -5.53 -21.21
N PHE A 255 -11.17 -4.66 -20.21
CA PHE A 255 -11.87 -4.64 -18.92
C PHE A 255 -13.01 -3.61 -18.96
N ASP A 256 -14.19 -4.02 -18.56
CA ASP A 256 -15.38 -3.16 -18.48
C ASP A 256 -15.94 -3.18 -17.05
N LEU A 257 -15.37 -2.31 -16.19
CA LEU A 257 -15.72 -2.29 -14.77
C LEU A 257 -17.20 -2.00 -14.48
N GLU A 258 -17.90 -1.30 -15.37
CA GLU A 258 -19.34 -1.01 -15.20
C GLU A 258 -20.20 -2.26 -15.37
N ASN A 259 -19.73 -3.21 -16.18
CA ASN A 259 -20.44 -4.46 -16.47
C ASN A 259 -19.86 -5.69 -15.78
N GLU A 260 -18.79 -5.53 -14.96
CA GLU A 260 -18.28 -6.61 -14.11
C GLU A 260 -19.25 -6.86 -12.95
N PRO A 261 -19.95 -8.01 -12.93
CA PRO A 261 -21.10 -8.22 -12.01
C PRO A 261 -20.71 -8.30 -10.54
N ASN A 262 -19.44 -8.55 -10.26
CA ASN A 262 -18.88 -8.74 -8.92
C ASN A 262 -18.06 -7.54 -8.43
N ILE A 263 -17.83 -6.52 -9.28
CA ILE A 263 -17.22 -5.26 -8.87
C ILE A 263 -18.32 -4.21 -8.62
N ARG A 264 -18.30 -3.62 -7.45
CA ARG A 264 -19.21 -2.56 -7.02
C ARG A 264 -18.47 -1.24 -6.99
N LEU A 265 -18.74 -0.41 -7.99
CA LEU A 265 -18.15 0.92 -8.10
C LEU A 265 -18.86 1.92 -7.18
N ASP A 266 -18.11 2.61 -6.34
CA ASP A 266 -18.56 3.76 -5.57
C ASP A 266 -17.69 4.96 -5.90
N VAL A 267 -18.12 5.77 -6.87
CA VAL A 267 -17.39 6.94 -7.41
C VAL A 267 -18.06 8.27 -7.07
N GLU A 268 -19.18 8.24 -6.34
CA GLU A 268 -19.93 9.45 -5.98
C GLU A 268 -19.15 10.37 -5.03
N ASP A 269 -19.28 11.68 -5.25
CA ASP A 269 -18.70 12.71 -4.38
C ASP A 269 -19.64 13.01 -3.20
N ARG A 270 -19.43 12.32 -2.08
CA ARG A 270 -20.17 12.55 -0.82
C ARG A 270 -19.25 13.20 0.21
N PRO A 271 -19.69 14.24 0.94
CA PRO A 271 -18.84 14.98 1.89
C PRO A 271 -18.19 14.10 2.98
N GLN A 272 -18.92 13.09 3.48
CA GLN A 272 -18.44 12.19 4.54
C GLN A 272 -17.58 11.05 4.02
N LYS A 273 -17.57 10.80 2.70
CA LYS A 273 -16.76 9.75 2.08
C LYS A 273 -15.28 10.09 2.19
N SER A 274 -14.47 9.10 2.55
CA SER A 274 -13.01 9.24 2.56
C SER A 274 -12.49 9.64 1.18
N PRO A 275 -11.59 10.62 1.09
CA PRO A 275 -11.01 11.03 -0.20
C PRO A 275 -10.01 10.01 -0.76
N ARG A 276 -9.44 9.13 0.09
CA ARG A 276 -8.46 8.14 -0.33
C ARG A 276 -9.17 7.00 -1.07
N ALA A 277 -8.77 6.72 -2.31
CA ALA A 277 -9.22 5.56 -3.05
C ALA A 277 -8.85 4.24 -2.32
N CYS A 278 -9.66 3.22 -2.46
CA CYS A 278 -9.36 1.89 -1.94
C CYS A 278 -10.23 0.80 -2.57
N VAL A 279 -9.74 -0.44 -2.50
CA VAL A 279 -10.54 -1.64 -2.76
C VAL A 279 -10.84 -2.34 -1.43
N ILE A 280 -12.10 -2.76 -1.26
CA ILE A 280 -12.53 -3.64 -0.19
C ILE A 280 -13.09 -4.92 -0.83
N ALA A 281 -12.26 -5.97 -0.86
CA ALA A 281 -12.65 -7.28 -1.33
C ALA A 281 -13.28 -8.06 -0.18
N SER A 282 -14.59 -7.89 0.02
CA SER A 282 -15.32 -8.46 1.15
C SER A 282 -15.47 -9.97 1.03
N ASP A 283 -15.72 -10.48 -0.18
CA ASP A 283 -15.82 -11.91 -0.49
C ASP A 283 -15.39 -12.18 -1.94
N PRO A 284 -14.07 -12.26 -2.23
CA PRO A 284 -13.60 -12.56 -3.57
C PRO A 284 -14.00 -13.97 -4.05
N PRO A 285 -14.36 -14.13 -5.33
CA PRO A 285 -14.53 -13.09 -6.34
C PRO A 285 -15.89 -12.40 -6.33
N SER A 286 -16.82 -12.74 -5.42
CA SER A 286 -18.25 -12.42 -5.50
C SER A 286 -18.57 -10.98 -5.13
N VAL A 287 -17.82 -10.39 -4.16
CA VAL A 287 -18.08 -9.06 -3.61
C VAL A 287 -16.78 -8.27 -3.48
N VAL A 288 -16.56 -7.38 -4.44
CA VAL A 288 -15.39 -6.49 -4.49
C VAL A 288 -15.88 -5.05 -4.66
N HIS A 289 -15.54 -4.17 -3.74
CA HIS A 289 -15.88 -2.75 -3.79
C HIS A 289 -14.67 -1.93 -4.24
N LEU A 290 -14.80 -1.15 -5.32
CA LEU A 290 -13.85 -0.12 -5.70
C LEU A 290 -14.45 1.24 -5.32
N ILE A 291 -13.80 1.91 -4.38
CA ILE A 291 -14.28 3.14 -3.76
C ILE A 291 -13.29 4.24 -4.08
N THR A 292 -13.74 5.32 -4.71
CA THR A 292 -12.93 6.50 -4.97
C THR A 292 -13.75 7.77 -4.87
N ARG A 293 -13.05 8.88 -4.57
CA ARG A 293 -13.60 10.23 -4.57
C ARG A 293 -12.60 11.15 -5.23
N ALA A 294 -12.82 11.46 -6.50
CA ALA A 294 -11.92 12.33 -7.25
C ALA A 294 -11.87 13.75 -6.67
N GLN A 295 -10.68 14.35 -6.61
CA GLN A 295 -10.42 15.69 -6.11
C GLN A 295 -9.72 16.61 -7.13
N GLY A 296 -9.30 16.05 -8.27
CA GLY A 296 -8.50 16.67 -9.29
C GLY A 296 -6.99 16.43 -9.13
N GLY A 297 -6.28 16.54 -10.22
CA GLY A 297 -4.85 16.26 -10.35
C GLY A 297 -4.56 14.85 -10.87
N VAL A 298 -3.35 14.66 -11.38
CA VAL A 298 -2.94 13.37 -11.99
C VAL A 298 -3.03 12.19 -11.00
N HIS A 299 -2.87 12.48 -9.72
CA HIS A 299 -2.96 11.47 -8.67
C HIS A 299 -4.31 10.75 -8.62
N ASP A 300 -5.42 11.40 -8.95
CA ASP A 300 -6.74 10.75 -9.00
C ASP A 300 -6.78 9.63 -10.05
N TYR A 301 -6.14 9.87 -11.20
CA TYR A 301 -6.06 8.90 -12.29
C TYR A 301 -5.17 7.72 -11.90
N GLN A 302 -3.99 8.00 -11.34
CA GLN A 302 -3.08 6.98 -10.83
C GLN A 302 -3.74 6.12 -9.76
N ALA A 303 -4.35 6.75 -8.77
CA ALA A 303 -5.03 6.05 -7.68
C ALA A 303 -6.21 5.20 -8.17
N PHE A 304 -6.99 5.69 -9.16
CA PHE A 304 -8.07 4.88 -9.72
C PHE A 304 -7.54 3.65 -10.47
N LEU A 305 -6.50 3.82 -11.31
CA LEU A 305 -5.89 2.71 -12.05
C LEU A 305 -5.26 1.70 -11.09
N HIS A 306 -4.60 2.18 -10.03
CA HIS A 306 -4.05 1.35 -8.96
C HIS A 306 -5.16 0.49 -8.31
N GLU A 307 -6.20 1.12 -7.83
CA GLU A 307 -7.31 0.39 -7.18
C GLU A 307 -8.07 -0.50 -8.17
N ALA A 308 -8.15 -0.12 -9.44
CA ALA A 308 -8.72 -1.00 -10.48
C ALA A 308 -7.91 -2.30 -10.63
N GLY A 309 -6.58 -2.24 -10.49
CA GLY A 309 -5.73 -3.43 -10.47
C GLY A 309 -6.08 -4.40 -9.36
N HIS A 310 -6.25 -3.90 -8.14
CA HIS A 310 -6.73 -4.71 -7.02
C HIS A 310 -8.14 -5.26 -7.26
N ALA A 311 -9.07 -4.42 -7.73
CA ALA A 311 -10.46 -4.83 -7.96
C ALA A 311 -10.54 -5.94 -9.00
N LEU A 312 -9.86 -5.79 -10.14
CA LEU A 312 -9.83 -6.78 -11.21
C LEU A 312 -9.15 -8.08 -10.78
N HIS A 313 -8.07 -7.98 -10.01
CA HIS A 313 -7.43 -9.17 -9.44
C HIS A 313 -8.41 -9.95 -8.57
N TYR A 314 -8.96 -9.34 -7.52
CA TYR A 314 -9.86 -10.03 -6.60
C TYR A 314 -11.17 -10.52 -7.26
N ALA A 315 -11.70 -9.77 -8.22
CA ALA A 315 -12.89 -10.16 -8.97
C ALA A 315 -12.61 -11.26 -10.00
N GLY A 316 -11.36 -11.37 -10.49
CA GLY A 316 -10.92 -12.36 -11.46
C GLY A 316 -10.48 -13.72 -10.88
N VAL A 317 -10.46 -13.86 -9.56
CA VAL A 317 -10.02 -15.08 -8.88
C VAL A 317 -10.90 -16.27 -9.22
N ASP A 318 -10.31 -17.46 -9.42
CA ASP A 318 -11.08 -18.68 -9.63
C ASP A 318 -11.92 -19.02 -8.38
N PRO A 319 -13.25 -19.06 -8.48
CA PRO A 319 -14.12 -19.37 -7.35
C PRO A 319 -13.94 -20.80 -6.82
N GLY A 320 -13.28 -21.68 -7.56
CA GLY A 320 -12.93 -23.04 -7.14
C GLY A 320 -11.79 -23.12 -6.13
N LEU A 321 -11.03 -22.04 -5.93
CA LEU A 321 -10.00 -21.97 -4.90
C LEU A 321 -10.62 -21.91 -3.49
N SER A 322 -9.87 -22.42 -2.48
CA SER A 322 -10.23 -22.21 -1.07
C SER A 322 -10.32 -20.73 -0.74
N TYR A 323 -11.07 -20.38 0.30
CA TYR A 323 -11.14 -18.98 0.75
C TYR A 323 -9.74 -18.41 1.05
N THR A 324 -8.88 -19.20 1.65
CA THR A 324 -7.48 -18.83 1.92
C THR A 324 -6.79 -18.32 0.67
N PHE A 325 -6.84 -19.06 -0.44
CA PHE A 325 -6.17 -18.68 -1.69
C PHE A 325 -6.96 -17.64 -2.52
N ARG A 326 -8.19 -17.35 -2.17
CA ARG A 326 -8.95 -16.24 -2.77
C ARG A 326 -8.72 -14.90 -2.06
N LYS A 327 -8.32 -14.92 -0.77
CA LYS A 327 -8.30 -13.72 0.06
C LYS A 327 -7.03 -13.53 0.88
N LEU A 328 -6.53 -14.57 1.52
CA LEU A 328 -5.40 -14.45 2.45
C LEU A 328 -4.09 -14.56 1.66
N SER A 329 -3.24 -13.57 1.76
CA SER A 329 -1.89 -13.57 1.18
C SER A 329 -0.84 -13.75 2.28
N ARG A 330 0.35 -14.25 1.96
CA ARG A 330 1.48 -14.23 2.89
C ARG A 330 1.88 -12.80 3.26
N ASP A 331 1.87 -11.96 2.23
CA ASP A 331 2.17 -10.53 2.32
C ASP A 331 1.41 -9.76 1.22
N HIS A 332 1.65 -8.48 1.13
CA HIS A 332 0.96 -7.63 0.16
C HIS A 332 1.68 -7.52 -1.19
N ALA A 333 2.92 -8.03 -1.33
CA ALA A 333 3.70 -7.86 -2.56
C ALA A 333 2.97 -8.37 -3.80
N LEU A 334 2.31 -9.55 -3.70
CA LEU A 334 1.57 -10.13 -4.83
C LEU A 334 0.42 -9.24 -5.30
N THR A 335 -0.41 -8.77 -4.37
CA THR A 335 -1.60 -7.96 -4.71
C THR A 335 -1.21 -6.60 -5.25
N GLU A 336 -0.12 -6.03 -4.77
CA GLU A 336 0.42 -4.76 -5.24
C GLU A 336 1.04 -4.82 -6.66
N ILE A 337 1.45 -6.00 -7.14
CA ILE A 337 1.93 -6.15 -8.54
C ILE A 337 0.85 -5.69 -9.53
N TYR A 338 -0.38 -6.13 -9.29
CA TYR A 338 -1.50 -5.92 -10.21
C TYR A 338 -2.07 -4.50 -10.14
N SER A 339 -1.90 -3.82 -9.02
CA SER A 339 -2.22 -2.40 -8.90
C SER A 339 -1.17 -1.54 -9.59
N TYR A 340 0.11 -1.80 -9.36
CA TYR A 340 1.20 -1.04 -9.96
C TYR A 340 1.31 -1.21 -11.48
N ILE A 341 0.98 -2.38 -12.04
CA ILE A 341 1.01 -2.53 -13.50
C ILE A 341 -0.02 -1.65 -14.20
N LEU A 342 -1.22 -1.49 -13.64
CA LEU A 342 -2.22 -0.60 -14.20
C LEU A 342 -1.92 0.88 -13.91
N GLU A 343 -1.41 1.21 -12.73
CA GLU A 343 -0.94 2.55 -12.41
C GLU A 343 0.18 3.01 -13.35
N ALA A 344 1.07 2.08 -13.76
CA ALA A 344 2.19 2.34 -14.66
C ALA A 344 1.76 2.86 -16.03
N ILE A 345 0.51 2.64 -16.47
CA ILE A 345 -0.04 3.20 -17.70
C ILE A 345 0.04 4.73 -17.70
N SER A 346 -0.09 5.36 -16.53
CA SER A 346 0.06 6.82 -16.40
C SER A 346 1.49 7.34 -16.67
N ARG A 347 2.47 6.45 -16.82
CA ARG A 347 3.86 6.78 -17.20
C ARG A 347 4.10 6.73 -18.71
N GLU A 348 3.09 6.31 -19.49
CA GLU A 348 3.18 6.25 -20.95
C GLU A 348 2.88 7.62 -21.57
N PRO A 349 3.83 8.26 -22.29
CA PRO A 349 3.57 9.53 -22.97
C PRO A 349 2.36 9.48 -23.91
N ALA A 350 2.18 8.34 -24.59
CA ALA A 350 1.06 8.13 -25.50
C ALA A 350 -0.31 8.14 -24.77
N TRP A 351 -0.37 7.71 -23.50
CA TRP A 351 -1.59 7.79 -22.70
C TRP A 351 -1.99 9.26 -22.46
N HIS A 352 -1.04 10.12 -22.14
CA HIS A 352 -1.27 11.56 -21.95
C HIS A 352 -1.70 12.24 -23.27
N ALA A 353 -1.05 11.91 -24.36
CA ALA A 353 -1.41 12.48 -25.67
C ALA A 353 -2.84 12.09 -26.09
N ASP A 354 -3.20 10.82 -25.97
CA ASP A 354 -4.48 10.29 -26.45
C ASP A 354 -5.67 10.79 -25.64
N HIS A 355 -5.56 10.77 -24.33
CA HIS A 355 -6.68 11.09 -23.45
C HIS A 355 -6.86 12.59 -23.19
N PHE A 356 -5.79 13.38 -23.30
CA PHE A 356 -5.82 14.81 -22.98
C PHE A 356 -5.52 15.71 -24.18
N GLY A 357 -5.26 15.14 -25.36
CA GLY A 357 -5.00 15.90 -26.57
C GLY A 357 -3.72 16.73 -26.52
N LEU A 358 -2.72 16.28 -25.75
CA LEU A 358 -1.44 16.95 -25.58
C LEU A 358 -0.54 16.70 -26.80
N ASP A 359 0.30 17.68 -27.13
CA ASP A 359 1.38 17.45 -28.07
C ASP A 359 2.46 16.51 -27.47
N GLU A 360 3.31 15.97 -28.34
CA GLU A 360 4.29 14.95 -27.96
C GLU A 360 5.28 15.42 -26.87
N GLU A 361 5.69 16.71 -26.91
CA GLU A 361 6.63 17.27 -25.95
C GLU A 361 5.97 17.41 -24.57
N THR A 362 4.78 17.98 -24.51
CA THR A 362 4.00 18.14 -23.26
C THR A 362 3.60 16.78 -22.67
N ALA A 363 3.19 15.82 -23.51
CA ALA A 363 2.85 14.47 -23.06
C ALA A 363 4.05 13.75 -22.45
N ARG A 364 5.23 13.89 -23.06
CA ARG A 364 6.48 13.32 -22.51
C ARG A 364 6.88 13.98 -21.20
N GLU A 365 6.76 15.30 -21.07
CA GLU A 365 7.05 16.02 -19.84
C GLU A 365 6.11 15.59 -18.69
N ASN A 366 4.81 15.45 -18.98
CA ASN A 366 3.84 15.01 -17.98
C ASN A 366 4.10 13.56 -17.53
N ALA A 367 4.45 12.66 -18.44
CA ALA A 367 4.88 11.30 -18.11
C ALA A 367 6.17 11.30 -17.27
N GLU A 368 7.15 12.14 -17.59
CA GLU A 368 8.38 12.29 -16.80
C GLU A 368 8.09 12.77 -15.35
N ALA A 369 7.07 13.62 -15.16
CA ALA A 369 6.65 14.05 -13.84
C ALA A 369 6.19 12.86 -12.97
N THR A 370 5.47 11.90 -13.55
CA THR A 370 5.03 10.70 -12.84
C THR A 370 6.20 9.75 -12.55
N VAL A 371 7.15 9.62 -13.50
CA VAL A 371 8.41 8.87 -13.27
C VAL A 371 9.24 9.48 -12.13
N PHE A 372 9.32 10.82 -12.06
CA PHE A 372 10.00 11.49 -10.94
C PHE A 372 9.38 11.14 -9.58
N LEU A 373 8.04 11.16 -9.48
CA LEU A 373 7.35 10.80 -8.24
C LEU A 373 7.60 9.35 -7.84
N GLU A 374 7.59 8.45 -8.80
CA GLU A 374 7.90 7.03 -8.60
C GLU A 374 9.33 6.84 -8.09
N ALA A 375 10.31 7.49 -8.74
CA ALA A 375 11.70 7.45 -8.31
C ALA A 375 11.91 8.02 -6.90
N LEU A 376 11.19 9.08 -6.54
CA LEU A 376 11.19 9.67 -5.20
C LEU A 376 10.65 8.68 -4.17
N LEU A 377 9.52 8.04 -4.44
CA LEU A 377 8.88 7.07 -3.55
C LEU A 377 9.73 5.81 -3.40
N TYR A 378 10.25 5.28 -4.50
CA TYR A 378 11.16 4.13 -4.48
C TYR A 378 12.36 4.37 -3.54
N ARG A 379 13.03 5.52 -3.68
CA ARG A 379 14.16 5.89 -2.82
C ARG A 379 13.76 6.05 -1.36
N ARG A 380 12.61 6.69 -1.13
CA ARG A 380 12.06 6.85 0.21
C ARG A 380 11.80 5.50 0.88
N TYR A 381 11.14 4.57 0.19
CA TYR A 381 10.82 3.25 0.74
C TYR A 381 12.06 2.37 0.91
N THR A 382 13.06 2.49 0.01
CA THR A 382 14.36 1.82 0.19
C THR A 382 15.05 2.30 1.47
N ALA A 383 15.11 3.61 1.71
CA ALA A 383 15.68 4.17 2.93
C ALA A 383 14.85 3.83 4.18
N LYS A 384 13.53 3.73 4.04
CA LYS A 384 12.62 3.31 5.11
C LYS A 384 12.89 1.85 5.51
N LEU A 385 13.02 0.94 4.54
CA LEU A 385 13.39 -0.45 4.82
C LEU A 385 14.73 -0.55 5.56
N GLN A 386 15.74 0.24 5.15
CA GLN A 386 17.03 0.32 5.86
C GLN A 386 16.88 0.79 7.31
N PHE A 387 16.01 1.79 7.52
CA PHE A 387 15.70 2.26 8.86
C PHE A 387 14.98 1.19 9.69
N GLU A 388 13.95 0.55 9.12
CA GLU A 388 13.17 -0.48 9.81
C GLU A 388 14.05 -1.67 10.23
N LEU A 389 14.95 -2.14 9.38
CA LEU A 389 15.92 -3.19 9.72
C LEU A 389 16.83 -2.78 10.88
N ASP A 390 17.39 -1.57 10.84
CA ASP A 390 18.22 -1.05 11.93
C ASP A 390 17.44 -0.82 13.22
N PHE A 391 16.18 -0.36 13.11
CA PHE A 391 15.29 -0.13 14.24
C PHE A 391 14.99 -1.43 14.97
N TRP A 392 14.54 -2.45 14.26
CA TRP A 392 14.19 -3.73 14.85
C TRP A 392 15.40 -4.49 15.39
N ALA A 393 16.56 -4.41 14.72
CA ALA A 393 17.81 -5.01 15.23
C ALA A 393 18.27 -4.43 16.58
N ARG A 394 17.84 -3.22 16.95
CA ARG A 394 18.21 -2.52 18.18
C ARG A 394 17.06 -2.38 19.17
N PHE A 395 15.84 -2.77 18.77
CA PHE A 395 14.61 -2.52 19.54
C PHE A 395 14.67 -3.03 20.98
N ALA A 396 15.19 -4.23 21.19
CA ALA A 396 15.37 -4.82 22.51
C ALA A 396 16.36 -4.04 23.39
N ASP A 397 17.38 -3.41 22.80
CA ASP A 397 18.46 -2.73 23.51
C ASP A 397 18.14 -1.25 23.79
N ASP A 398 17.57 -0.52 22.83
CA ASP A 398 17.35 0.93 22.93
C ASP A 398 15.87 1.32 23.13
N GLY A 399 14.98 0.34 23.14
CA GLY A 399 13.56 0.54 23.40
C GLY A 399 12.81 1.27 22.29
N GLY A 400 13.33 1.26 21.06
CA GLY A 400 12.65 1.81 19.90
C GLY A 400 12.90 3.31 19.66
N THR A 401 14.17 3.70 19.61
CA THR A 401 14.58 5.08 19.30
C THR A 401 14.56 5.37 17.79
N PRO A 402 14.40 6.65 17.36
CA PRO A 402 14.35 7.03 15.94
C PRO A 402 15.69 6.98 15.20
N GLY A 403 16.76 6.43 15.79
CA GLY A 403 18.12 6.51 15.29
C GLY A 403 18.27 6.22 13.80
N GLY A 404 18.76 7.20 13.03
CA GLY A 404 19.02 7.07 11.59
C GLY A 404 17.80 7.33 10.68
N TYR A 405 16.58 7.49 11.19
CA TYR A 405 15.38 7.73 10.36
C TYR A 405 15.50 8.98 9.49
N SER A 406 15.73 10.12 10.15
CA SER A 406 15.86 11.42 9.46
C SER A 406 17.01 11.42 8.45
N GLU A 407 18.18 10.92 8.86
CA GLU A 407 19.41 10.92 8.03
C GLU A 407 19.23 10.05 6.79
N LYS A 408 18.73 8.82 6.94
CA LYS A 408 18.58 7.88 5.83
C LYS A 408 17.58 8.39 4.78
N LEU A 409 16.38 8.81 5.23
CA LEU A 409 15.35 9.28 4.31
C LEU A 409 15.75 10.60 3.63
N THR A 410 16.38 11.52 4.38
CA THR A 410 16.86 12.80 3.82
C THR A 410 17.97 12.58 2.79
N ALA A 411 18.93 11.71 3.06
CA ALA A 411 20.01 11.40 2.12
C ALA A 411 19.48 10.74 0.84
N ALA A 412 18.50 9.85 0.95
CA ALA A 412 17.94 9.14 -0.20
C ALA A 412 17.10 10.03 -1.13
N THR A 413 16.35 10.99 -0.55
CA THR A 413 15.32 11.74 -1.28
C THR A 413 15.71 13.19 -1.57
N GLY A 414 16.60 13.78 -0.77
CA GLY A 414 16.83 15.23 -0.78
C GLY A 414 15.69 16.04 -0.15
N ILE A 415 14.85 15.41 0.68
CA ILE A 415 13.79 16.02 1.45
C ILE A 415 14.10 15.82 2.94
N ALA A 416 14.03 16.89 3.73
CA ALA A 416 14.33 16.84 5.16
C ALA A 416 13.19 16.16 5.94
N TYR A 417 13.45 15.01 6.53
CA TYR A 417 12.52 14.31 7.42
C TYR A 417 12.81 14.63 8.88
N ARG A 418 11.77 14.76 9.69
CA ARG A 418 11.89 14.96 11.13
C ARG A 418 12.10 13.62 11.83
N ALA A 419 13.03 13.57 12.78
CA ALA A 419 13.29 12.34 13.53
C ALA A 419 12.06 11.85 14.32
N ASP A 420 11.25 12.77 14.87
CA ASP A 420 10.05 12.46 15.64
C ASP A 420 8.86 11.96 14.79
N ALA A 421 8.97 11.91 13.47
CA ALA A 421 7.94 11.36 12.60
C ALA A 421 8.02 9.82 12.44
N TYR A 422 9.05 9.17 12.92
CA TYR A 422 9.35 7.76 12.63
C TYR A 422 8.24 6.79 13.00
N LEU A 423 7.59 6.94 14.18
CA LEU A 423 6.47 6.06 14.59
C LEU A 423 5.17 6.32 13.82
N ALA A 424 4.94 7.56 13.41
CA ALA A 424 3.80 7.88 12.55
C ALA A 424 3.98 7.38 11.10
N ASP A 425 5.21 7.12 10.69
CA ASP A 425 5.58 6.62 9.36
C ASP A 425 5.89 5.11 9.36
N MET A 426 5.96 4.47 10.52
CA MET A 426 6.26 3.04 10.62
C MET A 426 5.06 2.21 10.19
N ASP A 427 5.32 1.23 9.33
CA ASP A 427 4.35 0.20 8.98
C ASP A 427 4.68 -1.11 9.73
N SER A 428 3.66 -1.87 10.11
CA SER A 428 3.84 -3.18 10.72
C SER A 428 4.38 -4.18 9.69
N GLY A 429 5.13 -5.19 10.16
CA GLY A 429 5.53 -6.36 9.37
C GLY A 429 6.37 -6.04 8.14
N PHE A 430 7.19 -4.99 8.14
CA PHE A 430 8.02 -4.58 7.00
C PHE A 430 7.20 -4.40 5.69
N TYR A 431 6.08 -3.71 5.76
CA TYR A 431 5.26 -3.44 4.57
C TYR A 431 6.02 -2.66 3.48
N SER A 432 7.04 -1.90 3.86
CA SER A 432 7.99 -1.27 2.92
C SER A 432 8.64 -2.29 1.98
N ALA A 433 8.97 -3.48 2.46
CA ALA A 433 9.53 -4.56 1.66
C ALA A 433 8.51 -5.11 0.64
N ASP A 434 7.22 -5.13 0.98
CA ASP A 434 6.17 -5.60 0.09
C ASP A 434 5.99 -4.64 -1.10
N TYR A 435 5.92 -3.33 -0.84
CA TYR A 435 5.89 -2.32 -1.91
C TYR A 435 7.12 -2.40 -2.81
N LEU A 436 8.31 -2.51 -2.24
CA LEU A 436 9.56 -2.56 -3.01
C LEU A 436 9.65 -3.81 -3.89
N ARG A 437 9.21 -4.96 -3.38
CA ARG A 437 9.10 -6.20 -4.17
C ARG A 437 8.06 -6.07 -5.27
N ALA A 438 6.92 -5.45 -4.97
CA ALA A 438 5.89 -5.20 -5.96
C ALA A 438 6.36 -4.26 -7.07
N TRP A 439 7.15 -3.22 -6.77
CA TRP A 439 7.75 -2.36 -7.79
C TRP A 439 8.70 -3.13 -8.71
N ILE A 440 9.61 -3.95 -8.16
CA ILE A 440 10.47 -4.80 -8.98
C ILE A 440 9.61 -5.68 -9.89
N ARG A 441 8.58 -6.30 -9.35
CA ARG A 441 7.75 -7.28 -10.04
C ARG A 441 6.85 -6.67 -11.09
N SER A 442 6.25 -5.51 -10.81
CA SER A 442 5.43 -4.79 -11.80
C SER A 442 6.27 -4.32 -12.99
N ALA A 443 7.51 -3.88 -12.76
CA ALA A 443 8.44 -3.54 -13.84
C ALA A 443 8.84 -4.76 -14.67
N GLN A 444 9.08 -5.91 -14.04
CA GLN A 444 9.33 -7.18 -14.74
C GLN A 444 8.10 -7.62 -15.55
N LEU A 445 6.89 -7.51 -14.98
CA LEU A 445 5.65 -7.84 -15.68
C LEU A 445 5.43 -6.89 -16.87
N ARG A 446 5.66 -5.59 -16.69
CA ARG A 446 5.57 -4.61 -17.78
C ARG A 446 6.55 -4.92 -18.90
N ASN A 447 7.81 -5.23 -18.58
CA ASN A 447 8.80 -5.62 -19.58
C ASN A 447 8.34 -6.89 -20.33
N TYR A 448 7.88 -7.93 -19.61
CA TYR A 448 7.31 -9.12 -20.21
C TYR A 448 6.14 -8.82 -21.15
N LEU A 449 5.19 -7.96 -20.73
CA LEU A 449 4.03 -7.58 -21.56
C LEU A 449 4.44 -6.77 -22.80
N ALA A 450 5.42 -5.88 -22.66
CA ALA A 450 5.97 -5.13 -23.80
C ALA A 450 6.70 -6.04 -24.79
N ASP A 451 7.45 -7.03 -24.32
CA ASP A 451 8.12 -8.02 -25.17
C ASP A 451 7.12 -8.92 -25.91
N GLU A 452 6.00 -9.31 -25.26
CA GLU A 452 5.00 -10.19 -25.83
C GLU A 452 4.00 -9.47 -26.75
N PHE A 453 3.55 -8.25 -26.38
CA PHE A 453 2.46 -7.51 -27.03
C PHE A 453 2.90 -6.18 -27.68
N GLY A 454 4.17 -5.77 -27.53
CA GLY A 454 4.73 -4.52 -28.04
C GLY A 454 4.62 -3.36 -27.05
N GLU A 455 5.22 -2.22 -27.44
CA GLU A 455 5.24 -1.00 -26.61
C GLU A 455 3.84 -0.48 -26.23
N ASP A 456 2.84 -0.74 -27.08
CA ASP A 456 1.44 -0.39 -26.84
C ASP A 456 0.68 -1.49 -26.04
N TRP A 457 1.36 -2.29 -25.23
CA TRP A 457 0.81 -3.39 -24.43
C TRP A 457 -0.47 -3.01 -23.69
N TRP A 458 -0.56 -1.80 -23.18
CA TRP A 458 -1.69 -1.29 -22.41
C TRP A 458 -2.95 -0.97 -23.25
N ARG A 459 -2.84 -1.04 -24.58
CA ARG A 459 -3.95 -0.87 -25.56
C ARG A 459 -4.43 -2.20 -26.15
N SER A 460 -3.96 -3.32 -25.62
CA SER A 460 -4.21 -4.65 -26.16
C SER A 460 -5.14 -5.47 -25.29
N SER A 461 -6.27 -5.92 -25.85
CA SER A 461 -7.14 -6.87 -25.15
C SER A 461 -6.46 -8.22 -24.88
N ALA A 462 -5.48 -8.62 -25.69
CA ALA A 462 -4.68 -9.82 -25.45
C ALA A 462 -3.83 -9.67 -24.17
N THR A 463 -3.35 -8.47 -23.85
CA THR A 463 -2.72 -8.16 -22.57
C THR A 463 -3.72 -8.34 -21.42
N GLY A 464 -4.95 -7.84 -21.59
CA GLY A 464 -6.00 -8.06 -20.59
C GLY A 464 -6.32 -9.52 -20.36
N ASP A 465 -6.32 -10.35 -21.40
CA ASP A 465 -6.51 -11.80 -21.28
C ASP A 465 -5.35 -12.44 -20.52
N ARG A 466 -4.09 -12.03 -20.77
CA ARG A 466 -2.91 -12.49 -20.02
C ARG A 466 -3.01 -12.10 -18.54
N LEU A 467 -3.47 -10.87 -18.22
CA LEU A 467 -3.67 -10.45 -16.83
C LEU A 467 -4.78 -11.27 -16.16
N ARG A 468 -5.89 -11.59 -16.85
CA ARG A 468 -6.94 -12.45 -16.30
C ARG A 468 -6.42 -13.86 -15.98
N GLU A 469 -5.50 -14.42 -16.77
CA GLU A 469 -4.87 -15.72 -16.46
C GLU A 469 -4.13 -15.65 -15.11
N LEU A 470 -3.39 -14.56 -14.86
CA LEU A 470 -2.69 -14.35 -13.59
C LEU A 470 -3.67 -14.15 -12.43
N PHE A 471 -4.72 -13.33 -12.63
CA PHE A 471 -5.72 -13.05 -11.59
C PHE A 471 -6.46 -14.31 -11.11
N ARG A 472 -6.71 -15.28 -12.00
CA ARG A 472 -7.39 -16.53 -11.65
C ARG A 472 -6.72 -17.33 -10.56
N GLU A 473 -5.41 -17.17 -10.39
CA GLU A 473 -4.65 -17.89 -9.35
C GLU A 473 -4.86 -17.30 -7.94
N GLY A 474 -5.54 -16.15 -7.83
CA GLY A 474 -5.82 -15.47 -6.58
C GLY A 474 -4.53 -15.08 -5.86
N THR A 475 -4.49 -15.37 -4.56
CA THR A 475 -3.32 -15.12 -3.71
C THR A 475 -2.43 -16.36 -3.55
N ARG A 476 -2.68 -17.45 -4.29
CA ARG A 476 -1.94 -18.70 -4.15
C ARG A 476 -0.46 -18.57 -4.43
N PRO A 477 0.00 -17.98 -5.57
CA PRO A 477 1.42 -17.84 -5.84
C PRO A 477 2.06 -16.78 -4.94
N THR A 478 3.37 -16.92 -4.74
CA THR A 478 4.18 -15.83 -4.17
C THR A 478 4.59 -14.84 -5.25
N SER A 479 5.01 -13.64 -4.84
CA SER A 479 5.59 -12.63 -5.73
C SER A 479 6.80 -13.18 -6.49
N GLU A 480 7.62 -14.00 -5.84
CA GLU A 480 8.83 -14.62 -6.41
C GLU A 480 8.50 -15.69 -7.45
N GLU A 481 7.45 -16.47 -7.23
CA GLU A 481 6.96 -17.44 -8.23
C GLU A 481 6.44 -16.73 -9.49
N ILE A 482 5.83 -15.56 -9.36
CA ILE A 482 5.45 -14.74 -10.52
C ILE A 482 6.69 -14.32 -11.31
N ALA A 483 7.78 -13.85 -10.64
CA ALA A 483 9.03 -13.55 -11.35
C ALA A 483 9.55 -14.73 -12.18
N ALA A 484 9.65 -15.90 -11.55
CA ALA A 484 10.15 -17.11 -12.21
C ALA A 484 9.32 -17.49 -13.45
N ARG A 485 8.00 -17.35 -13.38
CA ARG A 485 7.08 -17.58 -14.52
C ARG A 485 7.25 -16.57 -15.65
N LEU A 486 7.59 -15.33 -15.32
CA LEU A 486 7.88 -14.28 -16.29
C LEU A 486 9.32 -14.41 -16.86
N GLY A 487 10.14 -15.32 -16.35
CA GLY A 487 11.51 -15.56 -16.80
C GLY A 487 12.55 -14.66 -16.13
N PHE A 488 12.24 -14.05 -14.99
CA PHE A 488 13.13 -13.17 -14.24
C PHE A 488 13.64 -13.82 -12.96
N ASP A 489 14.82 -13.38 -12.51
CA ASP A 489 15.22 -13.54 -11.12
C ASP A 489 14.38 -12.63 -10.23
N ALA A 490 14.05 -13.10 -9.04
CA ALA A 490 13.20 -12.35 -8.09
C ALA A 490 13.79 -10.99 -7.68
N LEU A 491 15.11 -10.85 -7.67
CA LEU A 491 15.83 -9.62 -7.32
C LEU A 491 16.42 -8.91 -8.54
N ASP A 492 16.03 -9.25 -9.76
CA ASP A 492 16.43 -8.50 -10.95
C ASP A 492 15.73 -7.14 -10.99
N THR A 493 16.50 -6.10 -10.69
CA THR A 493 16.05 -4.69 -10.69
C THR A 493 16.27 -3.97 -12.02
N ALA A 494 16.82 -4.63 -13.05
CA ALA A 494 17.14 -3.96 -14.31
C ALA A 494 15.87 -3.36 -15.00
N PRO A 495 14.72 -4.07 -15.08
CA PRO A 495 13.51 -3.46 -15.63
C PRO A 495 13.07 -2.22 -14.85
N LEU A 496 13.07 -2.26 -13.52
CA LEU A 496 12.70 -1.13 -12.67
C LEU A 496 13.64 0.08 -12.87
N LEU A 497 14.95 -0.16 -12.92
CA LEU A 497 15.91 0.92 -13.14
C LEU A 497 15.71 1.58 -14.51
N SER A 498 15.41 0.80 -15.55
CA SER A 498 15.09 1.35 -16.88
C SER A 498 13.87 2.26 -16.84
N GLU A 499 12.83 1.91 -16.08
CA GLU A 499 11.63 2.75 -15.90
C GLU A 499 11.92 4.05 -15.13
N LEU A 500 12.84 4.01 -14.16
CA LEU A 500 13.22 5.16 -13.34
C LEU A 500 14.28 6.06 -14.00
N GLY A 501 14.58 5.85 -15.27
CA GLY A 501 15.52 6.66 -16.06
C GLY A 501 16.99 6.36 -15.76
N GLY A 502 17.29 5.16 -15.29
CA GLY A 502 18.61 4.63 -14.94
C GLY A 502 19.34 3.97 -16.08
#